data_e2e8fda8e5e054dbcb08d20a55e0ccec
#
_entry.id   e2e8fda8e5e054dbcb08d20a55e0ccec
#
_cell.length_a   1.000
_cell.length_b   1.000
_cell.length_c   1.000
_cell.angle_alpha   90.00
_cell.angle_beta   90.00
_cell.angle_gamma   90.00
#
_symmetry.space_group_name_H-M   'P 1'
#
loop_
_entity.id
_entity.type
_entity.pdbx_description
1 polymer ?
#
loop_
_entity_poly.entity_id
_entity_poly.type
_entity_poly.pdbx_seq_one_letter_code
_entity_poly.pdbx_strand_id
1 'polypeptide(L)'
;MSIVRQDFRSKLSGEKGESMNTVLEKIRKMGIVPVVVIENDKDAVPLADALCNGGLACAEVTFRTAAAGEAIRLMKEAHPEMLVGAGTVLTVEQVDRAVQAGAEFIVSPGFDPEIVDYCIKKKIPVLPGCITPSEAAQAVRIGLSVIKFFPAEQAGGLAFIKAMAAPYTSLSFMPTGGINPENVKKYLEYDRIFACGGSWMVRENLIEEKRFDKIEELCKEVVEQIR
;
A
#
# COMPACT_ATOMS: atom_id res chain seq x y z
N MET A 1 -12.31 18.69 32.30
CA MET A 1 -11.87 17.43 31.68
C MET A 1 -11.28 17.72 30.30
N SER A 2 -10.06 18.27 30.26
CA SER A 2 -9.41 18.70 28.99
C SER A 2 -7.88 18.61 29.06
N ILE A 3 -7.31 17.52 29.54
CA ILE A 3 -5.82 17.38 29.68
C ILE A 3 -5.24 16.12 29.04
N VAL A 4 -6.06 15.21 28.49
CA VAL A 4 -5.55 13.92 27.98
C VAL A 4 -5.32 13.88 26.46
N ARG A 5 -5.66 14.92 25.69
CA ARG A 5 -5.54 14.93 24.22
C ARG A 5 -4.24 15.50 23.63
N GLN A 6 -3.36 16.07 24.44
CA GLN A 6 -2.16 16.75 23.94
C GLN A 6 -0.87 15.92 23.97
N ASP A 7 -0.81 14.79 24.72
CA ASP A 7 0.46 14.12 25.00
C ASP A 7 0.85 13.00 24.02
N PHE A 8 -0.04 12.61 23.10
CA PHE A 8 0.28 11.53 22.15
C PHE A 8 0.94 12.03 20.84
N ARG A 9 0.77 13.32 20.50
CA ARG A 9 1.42 13.94 19.33
C ARG A 9 2.89 14.27 19.54
N SER A 10 3.34 14.46 20.79
CA SER A 10 4.70 14.90 21.10
C SER A 10 5.76 13.80 21.18
N LYS A 11 5.36 12.51 21.18
CA LYS A 11 6.32 11.38 21.25
C LYS A 11 6.82 10.85 19.91
N LEU A 12 6.31 11.35 18.77
CA LEU A 12 6.75 10.97 17.42
C LEU A 12 7.57 12.07 16.71
N SER A 13 7.93 13.14 17.41
CA SER A 13 8.71 14.24 16.84
C SER A 13 10.22 13.97 16.86
N GLY A 14 10.68 13.12 15.98
CA GLY A 14 12.07 13.00 15.56
C GLY A 14 12.09 12.89 14.03
N GLU A 15 13.14 13.35 13.37
CA GLU A 15 13.30 13.39 11.89
C GLU A 15 12.82 12.13 11.15
N LYS A 16 12.86 10.95 11.80
CA LYS A 16 12.37 9.68 11.23
C LYS A 16 10.86 9.44 11.41
N GLY A 17 10.19 10.13 12.32
CA GLY A 17 8.73 10.09 12.45
C GLY A 17 8.04 10.95 11.39
N GLU A 18 8.69 12.03 10.96
CA GLU A 18 8.27 12.85 9.82
C GLU A 18 8.35 12.03 8.52
N SER A 19 9.36 11.16 8.36
CA SER A 19 9.51 10.28 7.20
C SER A 19 8.36 9.28 7.06
N MET A 20 7.92 8.61 8.14
CA MET A 20 6.78 7.66 8.07
C MET A 20 5.47 8.35 7.67
N ASN A 21 5.19 9.51 8.26
CA ASN A 21 4.01 10.29 7.93
C ASN A 21 4.05 10.76 6.47
N THR A 22 5.23 11.16 5.98
CA THR A 22 5.43 11.59 4.60
C THR A 22 5.11 10.49 3.59
N VAL A 23 5.54 9.24 3.85
CA VAL A 23 5.22 8.09 2.98
C VAL A 23 3.72 7.82 2.96
N LEU A 24 3.07 7.75 4.13
CA LEU A 24 1.63 7.56 4.20
C LEU A 24 0.86 8.70 3.51
N GLU A 25 1.29 9.95 3.67
CA GLU A 25 0.68 11.08 2.96
C GLU A 25 0.84 10.99 1.43
N LYS A 26 2.00 10.52 0.93
CA LYS A 26 2.19 10.26 -0.50
C LYS A 26 1.20 9.21 -1.00
N ILE A 27 1.05 8.07 -0.30
CA ILE A 27 0.07 7.03 -0.64
C ILE A 27 -1.35 7.61 -0.67
N ARG A 28 -1.72 8.38 0.34
CA ARG A 28 -3.04 9.01 0.42
C ARG A 28 -3.31 9.95 -0.76
N LYS A 29 -2.34 10.75 -1.14
CA LYS A 29 -2.44 11.68 -2.29
C LYS A 29 -2.57 10.96 -3.62
N MET A 30 -1.90 9.79 -3.77
CA MET A 30 -2.05 8.94 -4.95
C MET A 30 -3.48 8.39 -5.08
N GLY A 31 -4.16 8.10 -3.97
CA GLY A 31 -5.51 7.52 -3.94
C GLY A 31 -5.56 6.07 -4.37
N ILE A 32 -4.62 5.63 -5.20
CA ILE A 32 -4.52 4.24 -5.64
C ILE A 32 -3.06 3.78 -5.68
N VAL A 33 -2.84 2.52 -5.29
CA VAL A 33 -1.53 1.85 -5.31
C VAL A 33 -1.62 0.67 -6.27
N PRO A 34 -0.89 0.68 -7.40
CA PRO A 34 -0.77 -0.48 -8.29
C PRO A 34 -0.14 -1.67 -7.56
N VAL A 35 -0.84 -2.80 -7.51
CA VAL A 35 -0.36 -4.04 -6.90
C VAL A 35 0.21 -4.93 -8.00
N VAL A 36 1.53 -5.10 -7.97
CA VAL A 36 2.34 -5.68 -9.05
C VAL A 36 2.80 -7.09 -8.70
N VAL A 37 2.64 -8.01 -9.63
CA VAL A 37 3.37 -9.29 -9.67
C VAL A 37 4.35 -9.20 -10.83
N ILE A 38 5.64 -9.44 -10.58
CA ILE A 38 6.68 -9.37 -11.59
C ILE A 38 7.53 -10.65 -11.53
N GLU A 39 7.56 -11.39 -12.64
CA GLU A 39 8.29 -12.67 -12.74
C GLU A 39 9.72 -12.46 -13.24
N ASN A 40 9.96 -11.42 -14.03
CA ASN A 40 11.26 -11.12 -14.63
C ASN A 40 11.67 -9.69 -14.24
N ASP A 41 12.79 -9.55 -13.57
CA ASP A 41 13.35 -8.27 -13.12
C ASP A 41 13.63 -7.29 -14.27
N LYS A 42 13.88 -7.79 -15.49
CA LYS A 42 14.06 -6.94 -16.68
C LYS A 42 12.81 -6.10 -17.03
N ASP A 43 11.65 -6.48 -16.53
CA ASP A 43 10.39 -5.76 -16.74
C ASP A 43 10.21 -4.63 -15.73
N ALA A 44 11.04 -4.54 -14.71
CA ALA A 44 10.91 -3.57 -13.64
C ALA A 44 11.01 -2.12 -14.13
N VAL A 45 12.05 -1.82 -14.90
CA VAL A 45 12.29 -0.45 -15.41
C VAL A 45 11.20 -0.03 -16.41
N PRO A 46 10.89 -0.82 -17.47
CA PRO A 46 9.79 -0.47 -18.39
C PRO A 46 8.43 -0.30 -17.69
N LEU A 47 8.16 -1.12 -16.66
CA LEU A 47 6.95 -0.97 -15.86
C LEU A 47 6.96 0.33 -15.04
N ALA A 48 8.08 0.67 -14.41
CA ALA A 48 8.23 1.91 -13.66
C ALA A 48 8.06 3.14 -14.58
N ASP A 49 8.64 3.11 -15.80
CA ASP A 49 8.44 4.13 -16.81
C ASP A 49 6.94 4.33 -17.13
N ALA A 50 6.23 3.23 -17.39
CA ALA A 50 4.80 3.27 -17.72
C ALA A 50 3.95 3.82 -16.56
N LEU A 51 4.24 3.40 -15.32
CA LEU A 51 3.56 3.90 -14.13
C LEU A 51 3.80 5.41 -13.92
N CYS A 52 5.04 5.85 -14.01
CA CYS A 52 5.41 7.27 -13.85
C CYS A 52 4.79 8.14 -14.96
N ASN A 53 4.91 7.74 -16.23
CA ASN A 53 4.34 8.44 -17.37
C ASN A 53 2.80 8.47 -17.35
N GLY A 54 2.20 7.40 -16.77
CA GLY A 54 0.76 7.31 -16.52
C GLY A 54 0.27 8.15 -15.34
N GLY A 55 1.18 8.80 -14.58
CA GLY A 55 0.84 9.65 -13.43
C GLY A 55 0.61 8.91 -12.13
N LEU A 56 0.93 7.61 -12.06
CA LEU A 56 0.92 6.78 -10.86
C LEU A 56 2.35 6.38 -10.46
N ALA A 57 3.18 7.33 -10.06
CA ALA A 57 4.57 7.08 -9.62
C ALA A 57 4.61 6.31 -8.28
N CYS A 58 3.94 5.15 -8.22
CA CYS A 58 3.83 4.29 -7.05
C CYS A 58 3.65 2.83 -7.46
N ALA A 59 4.18 1.89 -6.66
CA ALA A 59 3.91 0.45 -6.81
C ALA A 59 4.02 -0.30 -5.47
N GLU A 60 3.14 -1.29 -5.26
CA GLU A 60 3.27 -2.37 -4.27
C GLU A 60 3.78 -3.61 -5.01
N VAL A 61 5.10 -3.88 -5.00
CA VAL A 61 5.67 -5.07 -5.64
C VAL A 61 5.55 -6.26 -4.69
N THR A 62 4.82 -7.30 -5.11
CA THR A 62 4.51 -8.43 -4.23
C THR A 62 5.65 -9.44 -4.15
N PHE A 63 6.01 -9.85 -2.94
CA PHE A 63 7.04 -10.89 -2.66
C PHE A 63 6.53 -12.30 -2.92
N ARG A 64 5.75 -12.47 -4.00
CA ARG A 64 5.28 -13.77 -4.51
C ARG A 64 6.29 -14.44 -5.42
N THR A 65 7.25 -13.67 -5.95
CA THR A 65 8.25 -14.12 -6.92
C THR A 65 9.67 -13.90 -6.40
N ALA A 66 10.62 -14.60 -6.97
CA ALA A 66 12.03 -14.39 -6.64
C ALA A 66 12.57 -13.05 -7.14
N ALA A 67 11.96 -12.50 -8.21
CA ALA A 67 12.37 -11.25 -8.84
C ALA A 67 11.98 -9.99 -8.04
N ALA A 68 11.06 -10.10 -7.07
CA ALA A 68 10.46 -8.94 -6.40
C ALA A 68 11.50 -7.97 -5.80
N GLY A 69 12.49 -8.48 -5.07
CA GLY A 69 13.51 -7.63 -4.45
C GLY A 69 14.36 -6.88 -5.49
N GLU A 70 14.81 -7.58 -6.52
CA GLU A 70 15.60 -6.97 -7.59
C GLU A 70 14.76 -5.98 -8.41
N ALA A 71 13.49 -6.28 -8.65
CA ALA A 71 12.57 -5.37 -9.32
C ALA A 71 12.41 -4.05 -8.55
N ILE A 72 12.23 -4.10 -7.21
CA ILE A 72 12.17 -2.90 -6.36
C ILE A 72 13.45 -2.08 -6.52
N ARG A 73 14.63 -2.73 -6.45
CA ARG A 73 15.94 -2.05 -6.58
C ARG A 73 16.04 -1.33 -7.92
N LEU A 74 15.73 -2.01 -9.02
CA LEU A 74 15.80 -1.45 -10.37
C LEU A 74 14.80 -0.30 -10.57
N MET A 75 13.56 -0.42 -10.07
CA MET A 75 12.58 0.66 -10.11
C MET A 75 13.09 1.91 -9.36
N LYS A 76 13.65 1.73 -8.17
CA LYS A 76 14.19 2.84 -7.36
C LYS A 76 15.44 3.47 -7.97
N GLU A 77 16.29 2.70 -8.65
CA GLU A 77 17.44 3.24 -9.37
C GLU A 77 17.03 4.07 -10.59
N ALA A 78 16.05 3.57 -11.36
CA ALA A 78 15.56 4.28 -12.55
C ALA A 78 14.72 5.51 -12.19
N HIS A 79 13.91 5.42 -11.13
CA HIS A 79 12.99 6.47 -10.69
C HIS A 79 13.11 6.68 -9.17
N PRO A 80 14.12 7.43 -8.68
CA PRO A 80 14.35 7.65 -7.24
C PRO A 80 13.14 8.26 -6.51
N GLU A 81 12.34 9.08 -7.20
CA GLU A 81 11.15 9.74 -6.63
C GLU A 81 9.90 8.85 -6.61
N MET A 82 9.91 7.72 -7.34
CA MET A 82 8.80 6.77 -7.34
C MET A 82 8.65 6.14 -5.97
N LEU A 83 7.42 6.11 -5.44
CA LEU A 83 7.10 5.46 -4.17
C LEU A 83 6.95 3.95 -4.37
N VAL A 84 7.94 3.17 -3.98
CA VAL A 84 7.91 1.71 -4.13
C VAL A 84 7.82 1.05 -2.77
N GLY A 85 6.87 0.15 -2.60
CA GLY A 85 6.71 -0.69 -1.42
C GLY A 85 6.71 -2.17 -1.75
N ALA A 86 6.88 -2.99 -0.72
CA ALA A 86 6.82 -4.44 -0.83
C ALA A 86 5.50 -4.98 -0.30
N GLY A 87 4.78 -5.75 -1.13
CA GLY A 87 3.55 -6.44 -0.78
C GLY A 87 3.74 -7.93 -0.55
N THR A 88 2.73 -8.57 0.05
CA THR A 88 2.74 -10.00 0.36
C THR A 88 3.98 -10.41 1.17
N VAL A 89 4.41 -9.52 2.07
CA VAL A 89 5.52 -9.79 3.00
C VAL A 89 5.01 -10.67 4.13
N LEU A 90 5.66 -11.82 4.34
CA LEU A 90 5.23 -12.89 5.25
C LEU A 90 6.26 -13.22 6.33
N THR A 91 7.47 -12.66 6.25
CA THR A 91 8.54 -12.88 7.24
C THR A 91 9.37 -11.63 7.47
N VAL A 92 10.06 -11.57 8.60
CA VAL A 92 11.00 -10.48 8.93
C VAL A 92 12.17 -10.41 7.93
N GLU A 93 12.64 -11.55 7.46
CA GLU A 93 13.70 -11.59 6.44
C GLU A 93 13.26 -10.97 5.12
N GLN A 94 11.98 -11.14 4.75
CA GLN A 94 11.42 -10.47 3.58
C GLN A 94 11.32 -8.95 3.81
N VAL A 95 11.01 -8.48 5.02
CA VAL A 95 11.08 -7.04 5.36
C VAL A 95 12.48 -6.50 5.14
N ASP A 96 13.51 -7.17 5.67
CA ASP A 96 14.89 -6.71 5.52
C ASP A 96 15.33 -6.70 4.05
N ARG A 97 15.01 -7.74 3.28
CA ARG A 97 15.28 -7.78 1.84
C ARG A 97 14.58 -6.66 1.08
N ALA A 98 13.32 -6.38 1.40
CA ALA A 98 12.55 -5.32 0.77
C ALA A 98 13.17 -3.94 1.05
N VAL A 99 13.52 -3.67 2.29
CA VAL A 99 14.13 -2.39 2.70
C VAL A 99 15.52 -2.21 2.10
N GLN A 100 16.33 -3.26 2.06
CA GLN A 100 17.64 -3.24 1.39
C GLN A 100 17.53 -2.97 -0.11
N ALA A 101 16.45 -3.43 -0.74
CA ALA A 101 16.13 -3.13 -2.14
C ALA A 101 15.59 -1.69 -2.35
N GLY A 102 15.30 -0.95 -1.30
CA GLY A 102 14.79 0.43 -1.37
C GLY A 102 13.28 0.57 -1.20
N ALA A 103 12.57 -0.46 -0.71
CA ALA A 103 11.15 -0.34 -0.37
C ALA A 103 10.93 0.68 0.74
N GLU A 104 9.98 1.58 0.56
CA GLU A 104 9.66 2.66 1.49
C GLU A 104 8.49 2.31 2.41
N PHE A 105 7.71 1.28 2.09
CA PHE A 105 6.62 0.76 2.93
C PHE A 105 6.45 -0.74 2.75
N ILE A 106 5.85 -1.37 3.75
CA ILE A 106 5.59 -2.82 3.79
C ILE A 106 4.07 -3.05 3.84
N VAL A 107 3.61 -4.05 3.10
CA VAL A 107 2.22 -4.50 3.12
C VAL A 107 2.20 -6.02 3.29
N SER A 108 1.40 -6.50 4.25
CA SER A 108 1.19 -7.94 4.46
C SER A 108 -0.27 -8.33 4.16
N PRO A 109 -0.54 -9.57 3.77
CA PRO A 109 -1.92 -10.01 3.48
C PRO A 109 -2.77 -10.19 4.74
N GLY A 110 -2.13 -10.41 5.89
CA GLY A 110 -2.75 -10.57 7.20
C GLY A 110 -2.01 -9.78 8.28
N PHE A 111 -2.57 -9.77 9.49
CA PHE A 111 -1.95 -9.16 10.66
C PHE A 111 -1.00 -10.16 11.33
N ASP A 112 0.28 -10.01 11.10
CA ASP A 112 1.33 -10.75 11.80
C ASP A 112 1.99 -9.84 12.85
N PRO A 113 1.86 -10.13 14.16
CA PRO A 113 2.43 -9.29 15.22
C PRO A 113 3.95 -9.16 15.13
N GLU A 114 4.66 -10.19 14.70
CA GLU A 114 6.12 -10.18 14.62
C GLU A 114 6.59 -9.21 13.51
N ILE A 115 6.00 -9.30 12.32
CA ILE A 115 6.31 -8.41 11.21
C ILE A 115 5.95 -6.95 11.56
N VAL A 116 4.75 -6.73 12.13
CA VAL A 116 4.29 -5.39 12.46
C VAL A 116 5.17 -4.76 13.53
N ASP A 117 5.49 -5.48 14.59
CA ASP A 117 6.38 -5.04 15.68
C ASP A 117 7.78 -4.70 15.15
N TYR A 118 8.30 -5.55 14.25
CA TYR A 118 9.60 -5.33 13.62
C TYR A 118 9.61 -4.06 12.78
N CYS A 119 8.61 -3.85 11.93
CA CYS A 119 8.49 -2.65 11.12
C CYS A 119 8.38 -1.38 11.99
N ILE A 120 7.56 -1.41 13.05
CA ILE A 120 7.42 -0.28 13.98
C ILE A 120 8.76 0.05 14.66
N LYS A 121 9.49 -0.95 15.17
CA LYS A 121 10.80 -0.77 15.79
C LYS A 121 11.83 -0.18 14.82
N LYS A 122 11.78 -0.58 13.56
CA LYS A 122 12.63 -0.07 12.48
C LYS A 122 12.13 1.25 11.89
N LYS A 123 10.97 1.74 12.31
CA LYS A 123 10.31 2.95 11.77
C LYS A 123 10.00 2.84 10.27
N ILE A 124 9.60 1.65 9.84
CA ILE A 124 9.17 1.36 8.48
C ILE A 124 7.65 1.43 8.45
N PRO A 125 7.02 2.22 7.56
CA PRO A 125 5.58 2.21 7.38
C PRO A 125 5.07 0.81 7.04
N VAL A 126 4.07 0.32 7.80
CA VAL A 126 3.49 -1.00 7.58
C VAL A 126 1.97 -0.92 7.52
N LEU A 127 1.38 -1.58 6.53
CA LEU A 127 -0.07 -1.70 6.31
C LEU A 127 -0.46 -3.18 6.36
N PRO A 128 -0.68 -3.73 7.57
CA PRO A 128 -1.06 -5.13 7.71
C PRO A 128 -2.50 -5.38 7.25
N GLY A 129 -2.75 -6.56 6.68
CA GLY A 129 -4.10 -7.02 6.35
C GLY A 129 -4.91 -7.28 7.60
N CYS A 130 -6.11 -6.69 7.69
CA CYS A 130 -7.07 -6.90 8.76
C CYS A 130 -8.46 -7.03 8.17
N ILE A 131 -9.15 -8.11 8.51
CA ILE A 131 -10.51 -8.38 8.04
C ILE A 131 -11.49 -8.56 9.20
N THR A 132 -10.98 -8.76 10.41
CA THR A 132 -11.78 -8.98 11.61
C THR A 132 -11.68 -7.83 12.61
N PRO A 133 -12.70 -7.62 13.46
CA PRO A 133 -12.63 -6.67 14.56
C PRO A 133 -11.46 -6.92 15.51
N SER A 134 -11.07 -8.19 15.74
CA SER A 134 -9.95 -8.54 16.62
C SER A 134 -8.60 -8.06 16.08
N GLU A 135 -8.37 -8.19 14.77
CA GLU A 135 -7.16 -7.68 14.11
C GLU A 135 -7.14 -6.13 14.10
N ALA A 136 -8.29 -5.50 13.82
CA ALA A 136 -8.43 -4.04 13.90
C ALA A 136 -8.14 -3.51 15.33
N ALA A 137 -8.62 -4.20 16.37
CA ALA A 137 -8.32 -3.86 17.75
C ALA A 137 -6.82 -3.99 18.08
N GLN A 138 -6.14 -5.00 17.54
CA GLN A 138 -4.69 -5.14 17.68
C GLN A 138 -3.95 -3.99 16.99
N ALA A 139 -4.33 -3.65 15.77
CA ALA A 139 -3.77 -2.52 15.04
C ALA A 139 -3.89 -1.19 15.80
N VAL A 140 -5.07 -0.91 16.36
CA VAL A 140 -5.31 0.29 17.20
C VAL A 140 -4.44 0.26 18.46
N ARG A 141 -4.33 -0.88 19.14
CA ARG A 141 -3.54 -1.03 20.38
C ARG A 141 -2.08 -0.67 20.19
N ILE A 142 -1.51 -1.00 19.03
CA ILE A 142 -0.10 -0.71 18.71
C ILE A 142 0.10 0.62 17.98
N GLY A 143 -0.97 1.42 17.81
CA GLY A 143 -0.90 2.78 17.30
C GLY A 143 -0.93 2.91 15.77
N LEU A 144 -1.32 1.88 15.03
CA LEU A 144 -1.54 2.00 13.59
C LEU A 144 -2.77 2.85 13.30
N SER A 145 -2.67 3.70 12.29
CA SER A 145 -3.76 4.55 11.80
C SER A 145 -4.33 4.09 10.46
N VAL A 146 -3.60 3.23 9.76
CA VAL A 146 -4.01 2.67 8.46
C VAL A 146 -3.79 1.16 8.47
N ILE A 147 -4.76 0.43 7.94
CA ILE A 147 -4.70 -1.02 7.73
C ILE A 147 -5.13 -1.36 6.31
N LYS A 148 -4.55 -2.42 5.74
CA LYS A 148 -5.05 -3.03 4.52
C LYS A 148 -6.31 -3.84 4.83
N PHE A 149 -7.34 -3.73 4.00
CA PHE A 149 -8.52 -4.57 4.06
C PHE A 149 -8.52 -5.51 2.86
N PHE A 150 -8.26 -6.79 3.09
CA PHE A 150 -8.03 -7.78 2.04
C PHE A 150 -8.57 -9.18 2.42
N PRO A 151 -9.21 -9.90 1.51
CA PRO A 151 -9.66 -9.50 0.15
C PRO A 151 -10.97 -8.68 0.21
N ALA A 152 -10.97 -7.43 -0.31
CA ALA A 152 -11.99 -6.44 0.00
C ALA A 152 -13.40 -6.83 -0.47
N GLU A 153 -13.59 -7.08 -1.76
CA GLU A 153 -14.93 -7.39 -2.30
C GLU A 153 -15.47 -8.72 -1.76
N GLN A 154 -14.62 -9.74 -1.67
CA GLN A 154 -15.01 -11.06 -1.17
C GLN A 154 -15.38 -11.03 0.32
N ALA A 155 -14.83 -10.08 1.07
CA ALA A 155 -15.10 -9.91 2.49
C ALA A 155 -16.34 -9.04 2.79
N GLY A 156 -17.06 -8.58 1.79
CA GLY A 156 -18.26 -7.75 1.94
C GLY A 156 -18.08 -6.28 1.56
N GLY A 157 -16.92 -5.94 1.00
CA GLY A 157 -16.66 -4.67 0.35
C GLY A 157 -16.83 -3.45 1.25
N LEU A 158 -17.25 -2.34 0.65
CA LEU A 158 -17.42 -1.06 1.34
C LEU A 158 -18.44 -1.13 2.48
N ALA A 159 -19.47 -1.97 2.36
CA ALA A 159 -20.48 -2.12 3.42
C ALA A 159 -19.85 -2.68 4.71
N PHE A 160 -19.00 -3.69 4.58
CA PHE A 160 -18.29 -4.27 5.72
C PHE A 160 -17.27 -3.30 6.31
N ILE A 161 -16.51 -2.58 5.46
CA ILE A 161 -15.59 -1.54 5.92
C ILE A 161 -16.31 -0.48 6.75
N LYS A 162 -17.49 -0.01 6.31
CA LYS A 162 -18.29 0.96 7.07
C LYS A 162 -18.70 0.44 8.44
N ALA A 163 -19.12 -0.82 8.52
CA ALA A 163 -19.46 -1.46 9.79
C ALA A 163 -18.23 -1.58 10.71
N MET A 164 -17.08 -1.97 10.17
CA MET A 164 -15.80 -2.02 10.90
C MET A 164 -15.34 -0.64 11.36
N ALA A 165 -15.43 0.38 10.52
CA ALA A 165 -14.96 1.73 10.83
C ALA A 165 -15.75 2.40 11.98
N ALA A 166 -17.00 1.99 12.21
CA ALA A 166 -17.85 2.59 13.23
C ALA A 166 -17.24 2.53 14.64
N PRO A 167 -16.82 1.37 15.16
CA PRO A 167 -16.15 1.27 16.47
C PRO A 167 -14.68 1.71 16.45
N TYR A 168 -13.98 1.64 15.30
CA TYR A 168 -12.55 1.95 15.18
C TYR A 168 -12.31 3.33 14.55
N THR A 169 -12.73 4.37 15.26
CA THR A 169 -12.73 5.75 14.74
C THR A 169 -11.36 6.33 14.41
N SER A 170 -10.27 5.72 14.85
CA SER A 170 -8.88 6.12 14.56
C SER A 170 -8.30 5.45 13.31
N LEU A 171 -8.96 4.39 12.77
CA LEU A 171 -8.44 3.65 11.62
C LEU A 171 -8.96 4.22 10.29
N SER A 172 -8.10 4.22 9.31
CA SER A 172 -8.41 4.33 7.88
C SER A 172 -8.07 3.01 7.19
N PHE A 173 -8.69 2.75 6.04
CA PHE A 173 -8.62 1.46 5.37
C PHE A 173 -8.04 1.60 3.97
N MET A 174 -7.19 0.64 3.56
CA MET A 174 -6.74 0.47 2.19
C MET A 174 -7.32 -0.83 1.62
N PRO A 175 -8.55 -0.77 1.05
CA PRO A 175 -9.15 -1.95 0.43
C PRO A 175 -8.32 -2.42 -0.76
N THR A 176 -8.12 -3.73 -0.83
CA THR A 176 -7.39 -4.43 -1.90
C THR A 176 -8.09 -5.75 -2.19
N GLY A 177 -8.18 -6.12 -3.46
CA GLY A 177 -8.86 -7.34 -3.91
C GLY A 177 -10.28 -7.07 -4.41
N GLY A 178 -10.48 -7.22 -5.71
CA GLY A 178 -11.73 -6.93 -6.41
C GLY A 178 -11.97 -5.46 -6.70
N ILE A 179 -11.02 -4.57 -6.38
CA ILE A 179 -11.10 -3.16 -6.78
C ILE A 179 -10.83 -3.06 -8.29
N ASN A 180 -11.65 -2.26 -8.97
CA ASN A 180 -11.67 -2.11 -10.42
C ASN A 180 -12.21 -0.72 -10.81
N PRO A 181 -12.23 -0.35 -12.12
CA PRO A 181 -12.71 0.96 -12.56
C PRO A 181 -14.16 1.26 -12.16
N GLU A 182 -15.03 0.24 -12.08
CA GLU A 182 -16.44 0.44 -11.79
C GLU A 182 -16.71 0.76 -10.32
N ASN A 183 -15.83 0.36 -9.40
CA ASN A 183 -16.06 0.50 -7.95
C ASN A 183 -15.06 1.42 -7.22
N VAL A 184 -13.87 1.70 -7.78
CA VAL A 184 -12.81 2.46 -7.10
C VAL A 184 -13.29 3.83 -6.60
N LYS A 185 -14.04 4.57 -7.42
CA LYS A 185 -14.55 5.89 -7.06
C LYS A 185 -15.48 5.83 -5.85
N LYS A 186 -16.39 4.84 -5.82
CA LYS A 186 -17.30 4.61 -4.70
C LYS A 186 -16.57 4.33 -3.38
N TYR A 187 -15.42 3.63 -3.45
CA TYR A 187 -14.57 3.45 -2.27
C TYR A 187 -13.94 4.76 -1.83
N LEU A 188 -13.31 5.50 -2.75
CA LEU A 188 -12.58 6.74 -2.44
C LEU A 188 -13.49 7.88 -1.94
N GLU A 189 -14.78 7.86 -2.26
CA GLU A 189 -15.78 8.81 -1.72
C GLU A 189 -16.05 8.62 -0.22
N TYR A 190 -15.68 7.48 0.37
CA TYR A 190 -15.82 7.29 1.82
C TYR A 190 -14.57 7.78 2.55
N ASP A 191 -14.75 8.74 3.44
CA ASP A 191 -13.70 9.47 4.17
C ASP A 191 -12.72 8.61 4.97
N ARG A 192 -13.11 7.36 5.27
CA ARG A 192 -12.27 6.38 5.97
C ARG A 192 -11.45 5.51 5.03
N ILE A 193 -11.61 5.66 3.73
CA ILE A 193 -10.71 5.03 2.76
C ILE A 193 -9.48 5.92 2.59
N PHE A 194 -8.34 5.32 2.89
CA PHE A 194 -7.04 5.96 2.85
C PHE A 194 -6.48 6.05 1.42
N ALA A 195 -6.54 4.93 0.72
CA ALA A 195 -6.22 4.71 -0.68
C ALA A 195 -6.79 3.35 -1.07
N CYS A 196 -6.80 2.98 -2.34
CA CYS A 196 -7.17 1.65 -2.81
C CYS A 196 -5.96 0.92 -3.39
N GLY A 197 -5.85 -0.39 -3.16
CA GLY A 197 -4.91 -1.26 -3.87
C GLY A 197 -5.59 -1.89 -5.07
N GLY A 198 -5.00 -1.78 -6.26
CA GLY A 198 -5.58 -2.33 -7.49
C GLY A 198 -4.55 -2.92 -8.43
N SER A 199 -4.93 -3.96 -9.17
CA SER A 199 -4.04 -4.63 -10.13
C SER A 199 -4.51 -4.56 -11.59
N TRP A 200 -5.70 -4.00 -11.86
CA TRP A 200 -6.27 -4.01 -13.22
C TRP A 200 -5.45 -3.22 -14.24
N MET A 201 -4.72 -2.18 -13.82
CA MET A 201 -3.85 -1.38 -14.68
C MET A 201 -2.48 -2.04 -14.93
N VAL A 202 -2.10 -3.01 -14.07
CA VAL A 202 -0.80 -3.70 -14.10
C VAL A 202 -0.98 -5.22 -14.12
N ARG A 203 -1.92 -5.70 -14.94
CA ARG A 203 -2.19 -7.14 -15.06
C ARG A 203 -0.95 -7.90 -15.50
N GLU A 204 -0.74 -9.08 -14.94
CA GLU A 204 0.41 -9.94 -15.22
C GLU A 204 0.59 -10.20 -16.73
N ASN A 205 -0.50 -10.49 -17.46
CA ASN A 205 -0.45 -10.71 -18.90
C ASN A 205 0.07 -9.48 -19.68
N LEU A 206 -0.25 -8.25 -19.26
CA LEU A 206 0.27 -7.03 -19.91
C LEU A 206 1.77 -6.87 -19.70
N ILE A 207 2.28 -7.25 -18.53
CA ILE A 207 3.71 -7.23 -18.23
C ILE A 207 4.44 -8.30 -19.04
N GLU A 208 3.93 -9.54 -19.06
CA GLU A 208 4.47 -10.66 -19.83
C GLU A 208 4.53 -10.36 -21.34
N GLU A 209 3.47 -9.76 -21.88
CA GLU A 209 3.34 -9.35 -23.29
C GLU A 209 4.11 -8.07 -23.61
N LYS A 210 4.79 -7.43 -22.61
CA LYS A 210 5.53 -6.17 -22.74
C LYS A 210 4.64 -5.00 -23.20
N ARG A 211 3.36 -5.03 -22.86
CA ARG A 211 2.37 -4.00 -23.20
C ARG A 211 2.40 -2.83 -22.20
N PHE A 212 3.59 -2.27 -22.01
CA PHE A 212 3.81 -1.13 -21.14
C PHE A 212 3.09 0.13 -21.66
N ASP A 213 2.91 0.25 -22.97
CA ASP A 213 2.06 1.24 -23.61
C ASP A 213 0.61 1.22 -23.06
N LYS A 214 0.04 0.02 -22.94
CA LYS A 214 -1.32 -0.15 -22.41
C LYS A 214 -1.39 0.08 -20.90
N ILE A 215 -0.34 -0.30 -20.16
CA ILE A 215 -0.24 0.00 -18.73
C ILE A 215 -0.25 1.51 -18.50
N GLU A 216 0.55 2.27 -19.25
CA GLU A 216 0.59 3.74 -19.18
C GLU A 216 -0.80 4.34 -19.47
N GLU A 217 -1.49 3.87 -20.52
CA GLU A 217 -2.84 4.31 -20.87
C GLU A 217 -3.82 4.05 -19.72
N LEU A 218 -3.87 2.83 -19.18
CA LEU A 218 -4.73 2.46 -18.06
C LEU A 218 -4.45 3.27 -16.79
N CYS A 219 -3.18 3.62 -16.53
CA CYS A 219 -2.81 4.48 -15.42
C CYS A 219 -3.35 5.91 -15.61
N LYS A 220 -3.27 6.46 -16.83
CA LYS A 220 -3.87 7.78 -17.15
C LYS A 220 -5.38 7.78 -16.94
N GLU A 221 -6.07 6.74 -17.43
CA GLU A 221 -7.52 6.58 -17.23
C GLU A 221 -7.89 6.57 -15.73
N VAL A 222 -7.14 5.82 -14.92
CA VAL A 222 -7.35 5.77 -13.47
C VAL A 222 -7.14 7.13 -12.82
N VAL A 223 -6.05 7.81 -13.16
CA VAL A 223 -5.73 9.13 -12.60
C VAL A 223 -6.82 10.16 -12.92
N GLU A 224 -7.35 10.14 -14.14
CA GLU A 224 -8.46 11.01 -14.55
C GLU A 224 -9.76 10.67 -13.78
N GLN A 225 -10.01 9.38 -13.56
CA GLN A 225 -11.22 8.91 -12.90
C GLN A 225 -11.29 9.28 -11.41
N ILE A 226 -10.14 9.28 -10.70
CA ILE A 226 -10.09 9.48 -9.24
C ILE A 226 -9.83 10.94 -8.82
N ARG A 227 -9.48 11.80 -9.74
CA ARG A 227 -9.37 13.26 -9.54
C ARG A 227 -10.73 13.94 -9.67
#